data_68bd0f733eebd19973deb82a92ec88e5
#
_entry.id   68bd0f733eebd19973deb82a92ec88e5
#
_cell.length_a   1.000
_cell.length_b   1.000
_cell.length_c   1.000
_cell.angle_alpha   90.00
_cell.angle_beta   90.00
_cell.angle_gamma   90.00
#
_symmetry.space_group_name_H-M   'P 1'
#
loop_
_entity.id
_entity.type
_entity.pdbx_description
1 polymer ?
#
loop_
_entity_poly.entity_id
_entity_poly.type
_entity_poly.pdbx_seq_one_letter_code
_entity_poly.pdbx_strand_id
1 'polypeptide(L)'
;MTKSFGRREFIILGSTAAGSVLLKSCGAPPQTGTTSANAPAASPAANTTASGNTIKVGILHSLSGTMSISEKSVVDAEQLAIEEINKAGGVLGKQIEAVVEDGNSDWPTFAEKAKKLIDQDKVATVFGCWTSASRKAVLPVFESKKHLLWYPVQYEGQECSNNVFYTGAAPNQQIEPSVEWLLKNKGKDFFLVGSDYVFPRTANTIIKAQLAALGGNTKGEDYIPLGNTDVKPVVDKIKQALPNGGVIYNSLNGDTNVAFFKELQASGLTPDKYPSMSVSIAEEEVKAIGVEYLKGHYAAWNYFQTVETPASKKFVEAFKAKYGSDRVVNDPMEAAYIMVYLWKQAVEKAGTADDLAKVKAAAYGQTFDAPEGKVTMNSNHHLSKFVRIGEVAQDGLFKIVSETKDAVKPVPWNQFVTETKGFACDWSDPAKGGKFKTA
;
A
#
# COMPACT_ATOMS: atom_id res chain seq x y z
N MET A 1 7.21 -49.35 18.22
CA MET A 1 6.21 -49.46 19.31
C MET A 1 5.20 -48.33 19.13
N THR A 2 4.06 -48.70 18.63
CA THR A 2 2.90 -47.89 18.35
C THR A 2 2.12 -47.61 19.65
N LYS A 3 1.72 -46.35 19.86
CA LYS A 3 0.57 -46.05 20.74
C LYS A 3 -0.33 -45.00 20.10
N SER A 4 -1.48 -45.49 19.70
CA SER A 4 -2.70 -44.79 19.35
C SER A 4 -3.35 -44.20 20.60
N PHE A 5 -3.94 -43.00 20.51
CA PHE A 5 -4.96 -42.52 21.44
C PHE A 5 -6.15 -41.92 20.68
N GLY A 6 -7.27 -42.33 21.08
CA GLY A 6 -8.57 -42.36 20.51
C GLY A 6 -9.42 -41.08 20.73
N ARG A 7 -10.41 -40.99 19.87
CA ARG A 7 -11.55 -40.06 19.87
C ARG A 7 -12.34 -40.13 21.19
N ARG A 8 -12.80 -38.98 21.68
CA ARG A 8 -13.93 -38.87 22.59
C ARG A 8 -14.97 -37.91 22.00
N GLU A 9 -16.10 -38.54 21.71
CA GLU A 9 -17.38 -37.90 21.43
C GLU A 9 -17.91 -37.23 22.71
N PHE A 10 -18.57 -36.07 22.56
CA PHE A 10 -19.43 -35.52 23.58
C PHE A 10 -20.83 -35.29 23.03
N ILE A 11 -21.75 -35.87 23.78
CA ILE A 11 -23.18 -36.08 23.54
C ILE A 11 -23.96 -34.77 23.78
N ILE A 12 -24.94 -34.57 22.91
CA ILE A 12 -26.00 -33.56 22.98
C ILE A 12 -27.01 -33.94 24.08
N LEU A 13 -27.45 -32.98 24.88
CA LEU A 13 -28.69 -33.06 25.64
C LEU A 13 -29.48 -31.77 25.48
N GLY A 14 -30.63 -31.88 24.85
CA GLY A 14 -31.60 -30.81 24.69
C GLY A 14 -32.52 -30.69 25.89
N SER A 15 -33.13 -29.54 26.06
CA SER A 15 -34.37 -29.37 26.81
C SER A 15 -35.17 -28.20 26.30
N THR A 16 -36.35 -28.49 25.89
CA THR A 16 -37.48 -27.65 25.47
C THR A 16 -38.19 -27.06 26.68
N ALA A 17 -38.65 -25.82 26.61
CA ALA A 17 -39.88 -25.40 27.30
C ALA A 17 -40.51 -24.19 26.59
N ALA A 18 -41.74 -24.35 26.21
CA ALA A 18 -42.64 -23.37 25.63
C ALA A 18 -43.34 -22.52 26.72
N GLY A 19 -43.71 -21.28 26.35
CA GLY A 19 -44.59 -20.46 27.22
C GLY A 19 -45.18 -19.30 26.42
N SER A 20 -46.41 -19.54 25.95
CA SER A 20 -47.27 -18.54 25.29
C SER A 20 -48.03 -17.73 26.35
N VAL A 21 -48.12 -16.41 26.18
CA VAL A 21 -49.22 -15.60 26.80
C VAL A 21 -49.70 -14.57 25.79
N LEU A 22 -50.96 -14.74 25.43
CA LEU A 22 -51.84 -13.79 24.74
C LEU A 22 -52.50 -12.86 25.76
N LEU A 23 -52.56 -11.56 25.48
CA LEU A 23 -53.59 -10.69 26.00
C LEU A 23 -54.04 -9.65 24.95
N LYS A 24 -55.32 -9.74 24.60
CA LYS A 24 -56.15 -8.78 23.85
C LYS A 24 -56.56 -7.63 24.77
N SER A 25 -56.68 -6.42 24.23
CA SER A 25 -57.77 -5.51 24.65
C SER A 25 -58.07 -4.47 23.56
N CYS A 26 -59.37 -4.28 23.33
CA CYS A 26 -60.06 -3.44 22.38
C CYS A 26 -60.18 -2.01 22.88
N GLY A 27 -60.50 -1.07 21.96
CA GLY A 27 -61.17 0.19 22.28
C GLY A 27 -60.98 1.31 21.25
N ALA A 28 -61.91 1.49 20.29
CA ALA A 28 -62.15 2.73 19.56
C ALA A 28 -63.36 3.45 20.22
N PRO A 29 -63.62 4.72 19.99
CA PRO A 29 -64.22 5.23 18.75
C PRO A 29 -63.85 6.74 18.38
N PRO A 30 -64.55 7.34 17.39
CA PRO A 30 -63.97 8.20 16.38
C PRO A 30 -64.31 9.73 16.53
N GLN A 31 -63.60 10.62 15.87
CA GLN A 31 -64.12 11.92 15.44
C GLN A 31 -63.42 12.50 14.20
N THR A 32 -64.19 12.72 13.23
CA THR A 32 -64.43 13.67 12.14
C THR A 32 -63.44 14.81 11.87
N GLY A 33 -62.97 14.82 10.65
CA GLY A 33 -63.15 15.93 9.69
C GLY A 33 -62.10 17.05 9.69
N THR A 34 -61.31 17.11 8.64
CA THR A 34 -61.39 18.20 7.64
C THR A 34 -60.36 17.95 6.53
N THR A 35 -60.82 18.06 5.31
CA THR A 35 -60.10 18.00 4.06
C THR A 35 -59.13 19.17 3.92
N SER A 36 -57.87 18.88 3.61
CA SER A 36 -56.98 19.83 2.94
C SER A 36 -56.13 19.08 1.93
N ALA A 37 -56.24 19.48 0.69
CA ALA A 37 -55.56 18.91 -0.45
C ALA A 37 -54.06 19.17 -0.33
N ASN A 38 -53.26 18.11 -0.30
CA ASN A 38 -51.82 18.19 -0.50
C ASN A 38 -51.46 17.52 -1.84
N ALA A 39 -50.80 18.31 -2.68
CA ALA A 39 -50.20 17.86 -3.92
C ALA A 39 -49.20 16.71 -3.66
N PRO A 40 -49.00 15.78 -4.62
CA PRO A 40 -48.06 14.68 -4.43
C PRO A 40 -46.62 15.20 -4.43
N ALA A 41 -45.94 14.95 -3.33
CA ALA A 41 -44.49 15.12 -3.24
C ALA A 41 -43.82 14.20 -4.29
N ALA A 42 -43.07 14.82 -5.19
CA ALA A 42 -42.22 14.09 -6.15
C ALA A 42 -41.19 13.26 -5.36
N SER A 43 -41.28 11.96 -5.46
CA SER A 43 -40.22 11.06 -5.05
C SER A 43 -38.95 11.43 -5.82
N PRO A 44 -37.76 11.43 -5.17
CA PRO A 44 -36.51 11.62 -5.89
C PRO A 44 -36.38 10.46 -6.89
N ALA A 45 -36.24 10.83 -8.17
CA ALA A 45 -35.98 9.90 -9.25
C ALA A 45 -34.72 9.12 -8.87
N ALA A 46 -34.86 7.82 -8.67
CA ALA A 46 -33.72 6.90 -8.64
C ALA A 46 -33.03 7.05 -10.01
N ASN A 47 -31.81 7.60 -10.00
CA ASN A 47 -30.93 7.58 -11.14
C ASN A 47 -30.60 6.10 -11.46
N THR A 48 -31.42 5.47 -12.28
CA THR A 48 -31.06 4.24 -12.99
C THR A 48 -30.00 4.63 -14.01
N THR A 49 -28.73 4.61 -13.60
CA THR A 49 -27.60 4.64 -14.54
C THR A 49 -27.73 3.42 -15.44
N ALA A 50 -27.94 3.69 -16.72
CA ALA A 50 -28.00 2.67 -17.75
C ALA A 50 -26.71 1.80 -17.70
N SER A 51 -26.86 0.50 -17.61
CA SER A 51 -25.84 -0.56 -17.50
C SER A 51 -24.79 -0.59 -18.64
N GLY A 52 -24.67 0.45 -19.46
CA GLY A 52 -23.72 0.57 -20.56
C GLY A 52 -22.77 1.77 -20.47
N ASN A 53 -22.87 2.62 -19.46
CA ASN A 53 -22.15 3.90 -19.37
C ASN A 53 -21.07 3.94 -18.27
N THR A 54 -20.71 2.82 -17.69
CA THR A 54 -19.69 2.72 -16.64
C THR A 54 -18.61 1.69 -16.98
N ILE A 55 -17.39 1.92 -16.47
CA ILE A 55 -16.31 0.95 -16.43
C ILE A 55 -16.07 0.65 -14.95
N LYS A 56 -16.29 -0.62 -14.54
CA LYS A 56 -16.02 -1.05 -13.18
C LYS A 56 -14.52 -1.27 -12.95
N VAL A 57 -14.00 -0.79 -11.84
CA VAL A 57 -12.64 -1.07 -11.38
C VAL A 57 -12.69 -1.59 -9.94
N GLY A 58 -11.80 -2.51 -9.59
CA GLY A 58 -11.67 -3.01 -8.23
C GLY A 58 -10.70 -2.15 -7.42
N ILE A 59 -11.01 -1.93 -6.15
CA ILE A 59 -10.10 -1.38 -5.14
C ILE A 59 -9.99 -2.42 -4.03
N LEU A 60 -8.79 -2.94 -3.80
CA LEU A 60 -8.54 -4.04 -2.86
C LEU A 60 -7.46 -3.68 -1.86
N HIS A 61 -7.85 -3.24 -0.67
CA HIS A 61 -6.98 -2.83 0.42
C HIS A 61 -7.50 -3.33 1.77
N SER A 62 -6.65 -3.26 2.83
CA SER A 62 -7.09 -3.53 4.19
C SER A 62 -7.79 -2.31 4.78
N LEU A 63 -9.12 -2.37 4.89
CA LEU A 63 -9.93 -1.37 5.58
C LEU A 63 -10.09 -1.69 7.07
N SER A 64 -9.70 -2.90 7.46
CA SER A 64 -9.71 -3.41 8.83
C SER A 64 -8.42 -4.18 9.14
N GLY A 65 -8.18 -4.49 10.43
CA GLY A 65 -6.95 -5.12 10.89
C GLY A 65 -5.76 -4.17 10.95
N THR A 66 -4.57 -4.72 11.23
CA THR A 66 -3.35 -3.96 11.55
C THR A 66 -2.87 -3.02 10.43
N MET A 67 -3.13 -3.36 9.15
CA MET A 67 -2.72 -2.53 8.02
C MET A 67 -3.68 -1.39 7.71
N SER A 68 -4.84 -1.31 8.36
CA SER A 68 -5.82 -0.25 8.13
C SER A 68 -5.30 1.16 8.46
N ILE A 69 -4.29 1.26 9.34
CA ILE A 69 -3.59 2.51 9.67
C ILE A 69 -2.95 3.17 8.43
N SER A 70 -2.47 2.35 7.49
CA SER A 70 -1.80 2.78 6.26
C SER A 70 -2.73 2.74 5.04
N GLU A 71 -3.59 1.70 4.92
CA GLU A 71 -4.27 1.41 3.66
C GLU A 71 -5.57 2.21 3.44
N LYS A 72 -6.24 2.68 4.50
CA LYS A 72 -7.47 3.50 4.33
C LYS A 72 -7.25 4.78 3.54
N SER A 73 -6.16 5.48 3.83
CA SER A 73 -5.82 6.72 3.14
C SER A 73 -5.43 6.51 1.68
N VAL A 74 -4.92 5.33 1.34
CA VAL A 74 -4.63 4.93 -0.05
C VAL A 74 -5.94 4.80 -0.85
N VAL A 75 -6.96 4.15 -0.28
CA VAL A 75 -8.31 4.07 -0.89
C VAL A 75 -8.91 5.47 -1.11
N ASP A 76 -8.74 6.39 -0.15
CA ASP A 76 -9.18 7.77 -0.29
C ASP A 76 -8.51 8.45 -1.50
N ALA A 77 -7.20 8.22 -1.71
CA ALA A 77 -6.46 8.80 -2.85
C ALA A 77 -6.90 8.22 -4.20
N GLU A 78 -7.15 6.91 -4.28
CA GLU A 78 -7.71 6.25 -5.47
C GLU A 78 -9.11 6.81 -5.81
N GLN A 79 -9.97 6.93 -4.81
CA GLN A 79 -11.31 7.49 -4.97
C GLN A 79 -11.28 8.97 -5.37
N LEU A 80 -10.31 9.74 -4.89
CA LEU A 80 -10.11 11.13 -5.33
C LEU A 80 -9.78 11.17 -6.83
N ALA A 81 -8.82 10.34 -7.28
CA ALA A 81 -8.45 10.26 -8.71
C ALA A 81 -9.64 9.84 -9.58
N ILE A 82 -10.40 8.83 -9.17
CA ILE A 82 -11.60 8.37 -9.88
C ILE A 82 -12.64 9.49 -10.00
N GLU A 83 -12.88 10.22 -8.91
CA GLU A 83 -13.84 11.34 -8.91
C GLU A 83 -13.40 12.47 -9.84
N GLU A 84 -12.13 12.86 -9.80
CA GLU A 84 -11.58 13.89 -10.69
C GLU A 84 -11.69 13.47 -12.17
N ILE A 85 -11.36 12.22 -12.49
CA ILE A 85 -11.48 11.66 -13.84
C ILE A 85 -12.94 11.67 -14.27
N ASN A 86 -13.86 11.26 -13.41
CA ASN A 86 -15.29 11.24 -13.70
C ASN A 86 -15.85 12.64 -13.94
N LYS A 87 -15.45 13.64 -13.14
CA LYS A 87 -15.81 15.05 -13.34
C LYS A 87 -15.29 15.60 -14.68
N ALA A 88 -14.14 15.07 -15.15
CA ALA A 88 -13.54 15.45 -16.44
C ALA A 88 -14.15 14.70 -17.65
N GLY A 89 -15.17 13.87 -17.47
CA GLY A 89 -15.86 13.14 -18.54
C GLY A 89 -15.58 11.63 -18.54
N GLY A 90 -14.85 11.10 -17.58
CA GLY A 90 -14.58 9.68 -17.41
C GLY A 90 -13.46 9.15 -18.31
N VAL A 91 -13.57 7.89 -18.71
CA VAL A 91 -12.63 7.17 -19.59
C VAL A 91 -13.39 6.66 -20.81
N LEU A 92 -12.95 7.01 -22.01
CA LEU A 92 -13.66 6.70 -23.26
C LEU A 92 -15.14 7.15 -23.23
N GLY A 93 -15.44 8.27 -22.57
CA GLY A 93 -16.81 8.78 -22.38
C GLY A 93 -17.67 8.02 -21.37
N LYS A 94 -17.09 7.08 -20.62
CA LYS A 94 -17.76 6.30 -19.56
C LYS A 94 -17.28 6.70 -18.18
N GLN A 95 -18.19 6.70 -17.21
CA GLN A 95 -17.82 6.92 -15.80
C GLN A 95 -17.10 5.69 -15.23
N ILE A 96 -16.14 5.90 -14.34
CA ILE A 96 -15.51 4.82 -13.57
C ILE A 96 -16.38 4.55 -12.34
N GLU A 97 -16.71 3.28 -12.11
CA GLU A 97 -17.42 2.77 -10.95
C GLU A 97 -16.43 1.94 -10.11
N ALA A 98 -16.11 2.39 -8.89
CA ALA A 98 -15.21 1.67 -7.99
C ALA A 98 -15.98 0.62 -7.18
N VAL A 99 -15.51 -0.63 -7.21
CA VAL A 99 -15.95 -1.72 -6.33
C VAL A 99 -14.86 -1.93 -5.29
N VAL A 100 -15.15 -1.54 -4.04
CA VAL A 100 -14.18 -1.58 -2.93
C VAL A 100 -14.35 -2.86 -2.14
N GLU A 101 -13.25 -3.59 -1.90
CA GLU A 101 -13.19 -4.80 -1.10
C GLU A 101 -12.17 -4.68 0.02
N ASP A 102 -12.56 -5.16 1.21
CA ASP A 102 -11.69 -5.20 2.39
C ASP A 102 -10.90 -6.51 2.44
N GLY A 103 -9.58 -6.41 2.38
CA GLY A 103 -8.65 -7.53 2.54
C GLY A 103 -8.40 -7.92 4.01
N ASN A 104 -8.93 -7.13 4.97
CA ASN A 104 -8.91 -7.42 6.41
C ASN A 104 -7.51 -7.73 7.00
N SER A 105 -6.45 -7.21 6.40
CA SER A 105 -5.04 -7.52 6.75
C SER A 105 -4.74 -9.03 6.74
N ASP A 106 -5.54 -9.82 6.01
CA ASP A 106 -5.44 -11.28 5.93
C ASP A 106 -5.20 -11.73 4.48
N TRP A 107 -4.08 -12.34 4.22
CA TRP A 107 -3.63 -12.63 2.86
C TRP A 107 -4.53 -13.62 2.09
N PRO A 108 -5.07 -14.69 2.69
CA PRO A 108 -6.10 -15.52 2.07
C PRO A 108 -7.34 -14.73 1.66
N THR A 109 -7.82 -13.81 2.51
CA THR A 109 -8.95 -12.93 2.22
C THR A 109 -8.68 -12.05 1.00
N PHE A 110 -7.47 -11.50 0.85
CA PHE A 110 -7.10 -10.78 -0.38
C PHE A 110 -7.28 -11.64 -1.64
N ALA A 111 -6.85 -12.91 -1.62
CA ALA A 111 -7.00 -13.80 -2.77
C ALA A 111 -8.48 -14.11 -3.08
N GLU A 112 -9.33 -14.27 -2.06
CA GLU A 112 -10.79 -14.47 -2.24
C GLU A 112 -11.45 -13.23 -2.83
N LYS A 113 -11.11 -12.04 -2.30
CA LYS A 113 -11.63 -10.75 -2.77
C LYS A 113 -11.18 -10.44 -4.20
N ALA A 114 -9.93 -10.74 -4.56
CA ALA A 114 -9.45 -10.64 -5.93
C ALA A 114 -10.26 -11.52 -6.90
N LYS A 115 -10.56 -12.76 -6.53
CA LYS A 115 -11.43 -13.65 -7.34
C LYS A 115 -12.84 -13.07 -7.47
N LYS A 116 -13.42 -12.53 -6.39
CA LYS A 116 -14.75 -11.91 -6.41
C LYS A 116 -14.78 -10.74 -7.38
N LEU A 117 -13.84 -9.80 -7.27
CA LEU A 117 -13.75 -8.63 -8.15
C LEU A 117 -13.67 -9.03 -9.63
N ILE A 118 -12.87 -10.05 -9.96
CA ILE A 118 -12.68 -10.50 -11.34
C ILE A 118 -13.86 -11.33 -11.85
N ASP A 119 -14.30 -12.33 -11.06
CA ASP A 119 -15.26 -13.34 -11.55
C ASP A 119 -16.72 -12.91 -11.38
N GLN A 120 -17.05 -12.16 -10.32
CA GLN A 120 -18.42 -11.77 -10.01
C GLN A 120 -18.71 -10.33 -10.43
N ASP A 121 -17.86 -9.39 -9.98
CA ASP A 121 -18.07 -7.96 -10.22
C ASP A 121 -17.64 -7.53 -11.62
N LYS A 122 -16.81 -8.37 -12.33
CA LYS A 122 -16.36 -8.15 -13.71
C LYS A 122 -15.63 -6.82 -13.89
N VAL A 123 -14.75 -6.49 -12.97
CA VAL A 123 -13.95 -5.26 -13.03
C VAL A 123 -12.95 -5.30 -14.20
N ALA A 124 -12.67 -4.16 -14.81
CA ALA A 124 -11.71 -4.05 -15.92
C ALA A 124 -10.25 -4.15 -15.44
N THR A 125 -9.98 -3.74 -14.20
CA THR A 125 -8.67 -3.82 -13.56
C THR A 125 -8.85 -3.75 -12.04
N VAL A 126 -7.79 -4.06 -11.28
CA VAL A 126 -7.78 -3.90 -9.82
C VAL A 126 -6.62 -3.00 -9.42
N PHE A 127 -6.89 -2.04 -8.55
CA PHE A 127 -5.93 -1.23 -7.82
C PHE A 127 -5.80 -1.78 -6.42
N GLY A 128 -4.58 -1.94 -5.88
CA GLY A 128 -4.53 -2.39 -4.51
C GLY A 128 -3.32 -3.20 -4.08
N CYS A 129 -3.52 -3.78 -2.92
CA CYS A 129 -2.57 -4.40 -2.03
C CYS A 129 -1.56 -3.40 -1.43
N TRP A 130 -1.08 -3.74 -0.24
CA TRP A 130 0.03 -3.05 0.40
C TRP A 130 1.19 -4.01 0.66
N THR A 131 0.97 -5.04 1.47
CA THR A 131 2.04 -5.95 1.82
C THR A 131 2.45 -6.80 0.60
N SER A 132 3.74 -7.08 0.48
CA SER A 132 4.21 -8.02 -0.54
C SER A 132 3.59 -9.42 -0.37
N ALA A 133 3.19 -9.75 0.85
CA ALA A 133 2.50 -11.00 1.12
C ALA A 133 1.07 -11.01 0.54
N SER A 134 0.29 -9.92 0.68
CA SER A 134 -1.03 -9.82 0.03
C SER A 134 -0.89 -9.82 -1.49
N ARG A 135 0.10 -9.07 -2.06
CA ARG A 135 0.38 -9.11 -3.51
C ARG A 135 0.69 -10.54 -3.98
N LYS A 136 1.56 -11.26 -3.27
CA LYS A 136 1.92 -12.64 -3.62
C LYS A 136 0.76 -13.61 -3.46
N ALA A 137 -0.16 -13.37 -2.54
CA ALA A 137 -1.38 -14.18 -2.39
C ALA A 137 -2.35 -13.98 -3.56
N VAL A 138 -2.48 -12.76 -4.09
CA VAL A 138 -3.36 -12.48 -5.23
C VAL A 138 -2.70 -12.77 -6.58
N LEU A 139 -1.37 -12.78 -6.68
CA LEU A 139 -0.63 -12.95 -7.92
C LEU A 139 -1.08 -14.18 -8.75
N PRO A 140 -1.22 -15.40 -8.18
CA PRO A 140 -1.71 -16.56 -8.92
C PRO A 140 -3.13 -16.38 -9.48
N VAL A 141 -3.98 -15.57 -8.81
CA VAL A 141 -5.33 -15.24 -9.29
C VAL A 141 -5.23 -14.39 -10.56
N PHE A 142 -4.44 -13.31 -10.52
CA PHE A 142 -4.26 -12.42 -11.68
C PHE A 142 -3.61 -13.13 -12.86
N GLU A 143 -2.61 -13.97 -12.62
CA GLU A 143 -1.92 -14.73 -13.67
C GLU A 143 -2.84 -15.77 -14.31
N SER A 144 -3.55 -16.57 -13.52
CA SER A 144 -4.48 -17.59 -14.04
C SER A 144 -5.67 -17.00 -14.79
N LYS A 145 -6.16 -15.85 -14.34
CA LYS A 145 -7.27 -15.10 -14.97
C LYS A 145 -6.80 -14.17 -16.09
N LYS A 146 -5.48 -14.02 -16.29
CA LYS A 146 -4.86 -13.06 -17.22
C LYS A 146 -5.36 -11.63 -17.00
N HIS A 147 -5.58 -11.25 -15.73
CA HIS A 147 -6.10 -9.95 -15.34
C HIS A 147 -4.98 -9.01 -14.89
N LEU A 148 -5.26 -7.72 -14.64
CA LEU A 148 -4.27 -6.71 -14.27
C LEU A 148 -4.46 -6.19 -12.85
N LEU A 149 -3.37 -6.21 -12.08
CA LEU A 149 -3.21 -5.52 -10.80
C LEU A 149 -2.31 -4.30 -11.00
N TRP A 150 -2.72 -3.15 -10.45
CA TRP A 150 -1.86 -1.98 -10.26
C TRP A 150 -1.54 -1.88 -8.78
N TYR A 151 -0.25 -1.97 -8.45
CA TYR A 151 0.26 -2.07 -7.09
C TYR A 151 1.01 -0.80 -6.70
N PRO A 152 0.51 -0.01 -5.70
CA PRO A 152 1.01 1.34 -5.44
C PRO A 152 2.15 1.43 -4.42
N VAL A 153 2.60 0.33 -3.83
CA VAL A 153 3.50 0.36 -2.68
C VAL A 153 4.91 -0.11 -3.06
N GLN A 154 5.91 0.38 -2.35
CA GLN A 154 7.28 -0.11 -2.44
C GLN A 154 7.34 -1.62 -2.17
N TYR A 155 8.35 -2.28 -2.73
CA TYR A 155 8.51 -3.72 -2.52
C TYR A 155 9.97 -4.17 -2.68
N GLU A 156 10.22 -5.43 -2.34
CA GLU A 156 11.54 -6.05 -2.33
C GLU A 156 12.16 -6.33 -3.70
N GLY A 157 11.44 -6.07 -4.78
CA GLY A 157 11.86 -6.49 -6.12
C GLY A 157 11.77 -8.00 -6.32
N GLN A 158 12.65 -8.54 -7.18
CA GLN A 158 12.80 -9.96 -7.47
C GLN A 158 11.54 -10.64 -8.05
N GLU A 159 10.66 -9.85 -8.62
CA GLU A 159 9.41 -10.28 -9.24
C GLU A 159 9.29 -9.65 -10.64
N CYS A 160 8.79 -10.42 -11.58
CA CYS A 160 8.57 -10.00 -12.96
C CYS A 160 7.29 -10.66 -13.46
N SER A 161 6.13 -10.09 -13.11
CA SER A 161 4.83 -10.58 -13.56
C SER A 161 4.30 -9.76 -14.74
N ASN A 162 3.74 -10.45 -15.72
CA ASN A 162 3.03 -9.80 -16.84
C ASN A 162 1.65 -9.26 -16.45
N ASN A 163 1.26 -9.46 -15.19
CA ASN A 163 -0.08 -9.15 -14.69
C ASN A 163 -0.08 -8.10 -13.57
N VAL A 164 1.10 -7.53 -13.25
CA VAL A 164 1.23 -6.50 -12.21
C VAL A 164 1.98 -5.30 -12.77
N PHE A 165 1.40 -4.10 -12.62
CA PHE A 165 2.07 -2.82 -12.76
C PHE A 165 2.45 -2.30 -11.37
N TYR A 166 3.71 -1.92 -11.19
CA TYR A 166 4.26 -1.44 -9.92
C TYR A 166 4.45 0.07 -10.00
N THR A 167 3.65 0.83 -9.27
CA THR A 167 3.77 2.29 -9.20
C THR A 167 4.50 2.78 -7.96
N GLY A 168 4.72 1.90 -6.98
CA GLY A 168 5.62 2.13 -5.85
C GLY A 168 7.09 1.85 -6.19
N ALA A 169 7.99 2.12 -5.24
CA ALA A 169 9.42 2.02 -5.41
C ALA A 169 9.93 0.58 -5.61
N ALA A 170 10.86 0.39 -6.55
CA ALA A 170 11.75 -0.76 -6.61
C ALA A 170 12.92 -0.59 -5.60
N PRO A 171 13.68 -1.65 -5.26
CA PRO A 171 14.75 -1.58 -4.25
C PRO A 171 15.79 -0.47 -4.50
N ASN A 172 16.18 -0.26 -5.75
CA ASN A 172 17.12 0.80 -6.13
C ASN A 172 16.52 2.21 -6.09
N GLN A 173 15.23 2.34 -5.78
CA GLN A 173 14.52 3.60 -5.66
C GLN A 173 14.12 3.90 -4.20
N GLN A 174 14.50 3.06 -3.23
CA GLN A 174 14.24 3.26 -1.81
C GLN A 174 15.33 2.64 -0.92
N ILE A 175 15.46 1.30 -0.90
CA ILE A 175 16.35 0.56 0.02
C ILE A 175 17.81 0.92 -0.25
N GLU A 176 18.27 0.75 -1.49
CA GLU A 176 19.69 0.92 -1.84
C GLU A 176 20.19 2.35 -1.58
N PRO A 177 19.52 3.42 -2.04
CA PRO A 177 19.97 4.80 -1.79
C PRO A 177 19.87 5.20 -0.32
N SER A 178 18.93 4.64 0.45
CA SER A 178 18.83 4.92 1.88
C SER A 178 19.99 4.32 2.68
N VAL A 179 20.44 3.12 2.33
CA VAL A 179 21.63 2.48 2.95
C VAL A 179 22.89 3.30 2.64
N GLU A 180 23.08 3.72 1.40
CA GLU A 180 24.23 4.56 1.01
C GLU A 180 24.24 5.89 1.76
N TRP A 181 23.08 6.53 1.85
CA TRP A 181 22.95 7.80 2.59
C TRP A 181 23.25 7.62 4.08
N LEU A 182 22.76 6.54 4.71
CA LEU A 182 23.02 6.24 6.12
C LEU A 182 24.50 5.99 6.37
N LEU A 183 25.16 5.18 5.55
CA LEU A 183 26.59 4.92 5.65
C LEU A 183 27.44 6.19 5.58
N LYS A 184 27.03 7.13 4.74
CA LYS A 184 27.71 8.42 4.57
C LYS A 184 27.46 9.39 5.73
N ASN A 185 26.25 9.40 6.31
CA ASN A 185 25.80 10.49 7.18
C ASN A 185 25.56 10.07 8.64
N LYS A 186 25.35 8.79 8.93
CA LYS A 186 24.90 8.33 10.26
C LYS A 186 25.80 7.28 10.89
N GLY A 187 26.55 6.50 10.11
CA GLY A 187 27.48 5.52 10.65
C GLY A 187 27.43 4.17 9.93
N LYS A 188 28.24 3.22 10.46
CA LYS A 188 28.49 1.94 9.80
C LYS A 188 27.84 0.74 10.50
N ASP A 189 27.41 0.89 11.74
CA ASP A 189 26.85 -0.18 12.56
C ASP A 189 25.33 -0.15 12.51
N PHE A 190 24.73 -1.24 12.00
CA PHE A 190 23.30 -1.33 11.73
C PHE A 190 22.65 -2.46 12.52
N PHE A 191 21.46 -2.21 13.06
CA PHE A 191 20.52 -3.24 13.47
C PHE A 191 19.29 -3.19 12.55
N LEU A 192 18.89 -4.36 12.03
CA LEU A 192 17.79 -4.47 11.07
C LEU A 192 16.57 -5.04 11.80
N VAL A 193 15.45 -4.33 11.75
CA VAL A 193 14.19 -4.79 12.34
C VAL A 193 13.09 -4.75 11.30
N GLY A 194 12.28 -5.82 11.21
CA GLY A 194 11.20 -5.89 10.24
C GLY A 194 10.02 -6.73 10.71
N SER A 195 8.88 -6.57 10.04
CA SER A 195 7.76 -7.49 10.21
C SER A 195 8.09 -8.86 9.61
N ASP A 196 7.56 -9.92 10.22
CA ASP A 196 7.88 -11.29 9.80
C ASP A 196 7.10 -11.75 8.57
N TYR A 197 7.47 -11.20 7.40
CA TYR A 197 6.96 -11.66 6.11
C TYR A 197 7.97 -11.34 4.98
N VAL A 198 7.62 -11.64 3.73
CA VAL A 198 8.55 -11.66 2.59
C VAL A 198 9.26 -10.32 2.34
N PHE A 199 8.56 -9.16 2.44
CA PHE A 199 9.20 -7.86 2.15
C PHE A 199 10.35 -7.55 3.12
N PRO A 200 10.16 -7.50 4.46
CA PRO A 200 11.26 -7.19 5.38
C PRO A 200 12.40 -8.20 5.31
N ARG A 201 12.10 -9.49 5.18
CA ARG A 201 13.12 -10.53 5.09
C ARG A 201 14.00 -10.39 3.84
N THR A 202 13.40 -10.10 2.71
CA THR A 202 14.15 -9.89 1.45
C THR A 202 14.85 -8.53 1.46
N ALA A 203 14.22 -7.46 1.95
CA ALA A 203 14.85 -6.16 2.14
C ALA A 203 16.10 -6.26 3.01
N ASN A 204 16.02 -6.95 4.15
CA ASN A 204 17.17 -7.16 5.02
C ASN A 204 18.28 -7.96 4.35
N THR A 205 17.95 -8.92 3.49
CA THR A 205 18.95 -9.64 2.67
C THR A 205 19.69 -8.70 1.73
N ILE A 206 18.96 -7.80 1.06
CA ILE A 206 19.54 -6.76 0.18
C ILE A 206 20.44 -5.83 0.99
N ILE A 207 19.94 -5.32 2.14
CA ILE A 207 20.68 -4.41 3.01
C ILE A 207 21.97 -5.04 3.51
N LYS A 208 21.93 -6.29 3.99
CA LYS A 208 23.12 -7.01 4.45
C LYS A 208 24.18 -7.17 3.34
N ALA A 209 23.73 -7.54 2.14
CA ALA A 209 24.63 -7.68 1.00
C ALA A 209 25.25 -6.33 0.61
N GLN A 210 24.47 -5.26 0.62
CA GLN A 210 24.94 -3.90 0.32
C GLN A 210 25.88 -3.37 1.40
N LEU A 211 25.55 -3.54 2.70
CA LEU A 211 26.42 -3.15 3.81
C LEU A 211 27.78 -3.86 3.71
N ALA A 212 27.79 -5.18 3.45
CA ALA A 212 29.03 -5.94 3.27
C ALA A 212 29.88 -5.42 2.10
N ALA A 213 29.24 -5.05 0.98
CA ALA A 213 29.92 -4.52 -0.19
C ALA A 213 30.48 -3.09 0.02
N LEU A 214 29.83 -2.28 0.85
CA LEU A 214 30.15 -0.87 1.07
C LEU A 214 30.88 -0.58 2.40
N GLY A 215 31.26 -1.64 3.15
CA GLY A 215 32.03 -1.52 4.39
C GLY A 215 31.20 -1.09 5.61
N GLY A 216 29.91 -1.40 5.61
CA GLY A 216 29.03 -1.34 6.79
C GLY A 216 28.98 -2.66 7.54
N ASN A 217 28.40 -2.64 8.74
CA ASN A 217 28.30 -3.80 9.62
C ASN A 217 26.86 -4.06 10.02
N THR A 218 26.38 -5.27 9.86
CA THR A 218 25.12 -5.73 10.46
C THR A 218 25.42 -6.25 11.87
N LYS A 219 24.99 -5.54 12.92
CA LYS A 219 25.21 -5.92 14.33
C LYS A 219 24.11 -6.83 14.85
N GLY A 220 22.96 -6.84 14.22
CA GLY A 220 21.85 -7.73 14.54
C GLY A 220 20.71 -7.59 13.56
N GLU A 221 19.82 -8.55 13.65
CA GLU A 221 18.60 -8.63 12.83
C GLU A 221 17.51 -9.32 13.63
N ASP A 222 16.30 -8.78 13.61
CA ASP A 222 15.16 -9.43 14.25
C ASP A 222 13.85 -9.13 13.52
N TYR A 223 12.85 -9.99 13.75
CA TYR A 223 11.55 -9.90 13.12
C TYR A 223 10.42 -10.00 14.13
N ILE A 224 9.39 -9.20 13.92
CA ILE A 224 8.17 -9.16 14.75
C ILE A 224 7.00 -9.61 13.88
N PRO A 225 6.17 -10.57 14.31
CA PRO A 225 4.97 -10.93 13.58
C PRO A 225 4.10 -9.69 13.30
N LEU A 226 3.56 -9.59 12.07
CA LEU A 226 2.74 -8.45 11.66
C LEU A 226 1.57 -8.25 12.64
N GLY A 227 1.42 -7.01 13.15
CA GLY A 227 0.40 -6.65 14.14
C GLY A 227 0.73 -7.01 15.60
N ASN A 228 1.87 -7.67 15.87
CA ASN A 228 2.31 -7.91 17.25
C ASN A 228 2.91 -6.63 17.85
N THR A 229 2.47 -6.27 19.04
CA THR A 229 2.90 -5.08 19.78
C THR A 229 3.87 -5.38 20.92
N ASP A 230 4.25 -6.64 21.16
CA ASP A 230 5.33 -7.00 22.08
C ASP A 230 6.69 -6.75 21.43
N VAL A 231 7.13 -5.50 21.49
CA VAL A 231 8.35 -4.99 20.83
C VAL A 231 9.55 -4.89 21.76
N LYS A 232 9.31 -4.96 23.08
CA LYS A 232 10.37 -4.77 24.08
C LYS A 232 11.56 -5.72 23.91
N PRO A 233 11.36 -7.03 23.65
CA PRO A 233 12.49 -7.95 23.45
C PRO A 233 13.41 -7.54 22.29
N VAL A 234 12.85 -6.98 21.20
CA VAL A 234 13.63 -6.50 20.07
C VAL A 234 14.38 -5.21 20.42
N VAL A 235 13.74 -4.29 21.13
CA VAL A 235 14.38 -3.04 21.59
C VAL A 235 15.56 -3.35 22.52
N ASP A 236 15.40 -4.32 23.44
CA ASP A 236 16.49 -4.77 24.31
C ASP A 236 17.67 -5.36 23.51
N LYS A 237 17.41 -6.15 22.45
CA LYS A 237 18.45 -6.66 21.53
C LYS A 237 19.16 -5.53 20.78
N ILE A 238 18.42 -4.51 20.30
CA ILE A 238 19.01 -3.33 19.66
C ILE A 238 19.98 -2.65 20.61
N LYS A 239 19.58 -2.41 21.85
CA LYS A 239 20.42 -1.78 22.89
C LYS A 239 21.69 -2.59 23.18
N GLN A 240 21.59 -3.92 23.23
CA GLN A 240 22.74 -4.82 23.40
C GLN A 240 23.69 -4.81 22.19
N ALA A 241 23.13 -4.84 20.98
CA ALA A 241 23.91 -4.91 19.73
C ALA A 241 24.60 -3.58 19.39
N LEU A 242 24.01 -2.47 19.82
CA LEU A 242 24.48 -1.11 19.56
C LEU A 242 24.77 -0.33 20.87
N PRO A 243 25.66 -0.78 21.76
CA PRO A 243 25.86 -0.18 23.09
C PRO A 243 26.34 1.27 23.03
N ASN A 244 26.99 1.64 21.94
CA ASN A 244 27.53 2.99 21.71
C ASN A 244 26.67 3.83 20.75
N GLY A 245 25.49 3.35 20.35
CA GLY A 245 24.65 3.91 19.31
C GLY A 245 24.90 3.27 17.96
N GLY A 246 24.08 3.60 16.98
CA GLY A 246 24.13 3.07 15.64
C GLY A 246 22.79 3.21 14.92
N VAL A 247 22.74 2.77 13.69
CA VAL A 247 21.57 2.92 12.83
C VAL A 247 20.57 1.79 13.07
N ILE A 248 19.30 2.14 13.22
CA ILE A 248 18.18 1.18 13.19
C ILE A 248 17.55 1.26 11.80
N TYR A 249 17.60 0.18 11.02
CA TYR A 249 16.88 0.10 9.76
C TYR A 249 15.52 -0.56 10.01
N ASN A 250 14.45 0.20 9.86
CA ASN A 250 13.09 -0.19 10.22
C ASN A 250 12.26 -0.53 8.97
N SER A 251 11.85 -1.79 8.83
CA SER A 251 10.90 -2.30 7.84
C SER A 251 9.65 -2.94 8.49
N LEU A 252 9.32 -2.51 9.72
CA LEU A 252 8.05 -2.86 10.37
C LEU A 252 6.88 -2.20 9.64
N ASN A 253 5.72 -2.87 9.64
CA ASN A 253 4.48 -2.39 9.05
C ASN A 253 3.33 -2.44 10.06
N GLY A 254 2.30 -1.62 9.82
CA GLY A 254 1.08 -1.60 10.61
C GLY A 254 1.29 -1.09 12.05
N ASP A 255 0.37 -1.48 12.94
CA ASP A 255 0.30 -1.03 14.33
C ASP A 255 1.55 -1.34 15.17
N THR A 256 2.36 -2.33 14.75
CA THR A 256 3.63 -2.66 15.41
C THR A 256 4.55 -1.44 15.50
N ASN A 257 4.53 -0.54 14.50
CA ASN A 257 5.33 0.69 14.52
C ASN A 257 4.96 1.63 15.68
N VAL A 258 3.68 1.71 16.04
CA VAL A 258 3.21 2.56 17.15
C VAL A 258 3.86 2.11 18.47
N ALA A 259 3.83 0.80 18.73
CA ALA A 259 4.46 0.24 19.92
C ALA A 259 6.00 0.39 19.88
N PHE A 260 6.61 0.15 18.71
CA PHE A 260 8.05 0.15 18.54
C PHE A 260 8.68 1.52 18.83
N PHE A 261 8.18 2.59 18.24
CA PHE A 261 8.75 3.93 18.46
C PHE A 261 8.51 4.46 19.87
N LYS A 262 7.38 4.11 20.50
CA LYS A 262 7.14 4.42 21.92
C LYS A 262 8.13 3.71 22.83
N GLU A 263 8.41 2.42 22.58
CA GLU A 263 9.35 1.64 23.36
C GLU A 263 10.81 2.10 23.11
N LEU A 264 11.18 2.49 21.88
CA LEU A 264 12.50 3.08 21.61
C LEU A 264 12.75 4.29 22.51
N GLN A 265 11.81 5.23 22.54
CA GLN A 265 11.91 6.43 23.37
C GLN A 265 11.93 6.09 24.87
N ALA A 266 11.03 5.22 25.32
CA ALA A 266 10.97 4.77 26.73
C ALA A 266 12.26 4.09 27.18
N SER A 267 12.94 3.37 26.27
CA SER A 267 14.23 2.71 26.51
C SER A 267 15.44 3.64 26.36
N GLY A 268 15.24 4.93 26.04
CA GLY A 268 16.28 5.94 25.89
C GLY A 268 17.07 5.83 24.57
N LEU A 269 16.52 5.17 23.56
CA LEU A 269 17.14 5.07 22.22
C LEU A 269 16.68 6.27 21.38
N THR A 270 17.31 7.42 21.61
CA THR A 270 16.96 8.69 20.93
C THR A 270 17.58 8.81 19.54
N PRO A 271 17.00 9.59 18.60
CA PRO A 271 17.46 9.69 17.22
C PRO A 271 18.89 10.25 17.08
N ASP A 272 19.38 11.03 18.04
CA ASP A 272 20.75 11.56 18.02
C ASP A 272 21.80 10.44 18.08
N LYS A 273 21.50 9.40 18.83
CA LYS A 273 22.40 8.25 19.05
C LYS A 273 21.96 6.99 18.30
N TYR A 274 20.66 6.84 18.08
CA TYR A 274 20.02 5.71 17.41
C TYR A 274 19.08 6.21 16.29
N PRO A 275 19.62 6.87 15.25
CA PRO A 275 18.78 7.27 14.11
C PRO A 275 18.15 6.04 13.47
N SER A 276 16.84 6.10 13.25
CA SER A 276 16.19 5.07 12.42
C SER A 276 15.97 5.59 11.00
N MET A 277 16.09 4.67 10.03
CA MET A 277 15.60 4.83 8.66
C MET A 277 14.42 3.90 8.48
N SER A 278 13.26 4.45 8.17
CA SER A 278 12.03 3.70 7.92
C SER A 278 11.70 3.65 6.42
N VAL A 279 11.16 2.51 5.98
CA VAL A 279 10.69 2.29 4.60
C VAL A 279 9.19 1.98 4.56
N SER A 280 8.49 2.20 5.67
CA SER A 280 7.04 2.01 5.83
C SER A 280 6.42 3.03 6.80
N ILE A 281 7.13 4.11 7.13
CA ILE A 281 6.64 5.24 7.91
C ILE A 281 6.60 6.46 7.00
N ALA A 282 5.42 7.04 6.85
CA ALA A 282 5.18 8.26 6.12
C ALA A 282 4.30 9.20 6.96
N GLU A 283 3.75 10.26 6.39
CA GLU A 283 3.03 11.31 7.12
C GLU A 283 1.82 10.78 7.92
N GLU A 284 1.06 9.81 7.38
CA GLU A 284 -0.09 9.21 8.10
C GLU A 284 0.38 8.41 9.33
N GLU A 285 1.46 7.64 9.20
CA GLU A 285 2.03 6.90 10.31
C GLU A 285 2.64 7.84 11.36
N VAL A 286 3.30 8.93 10.95
CA VAL A 286 3.80 9.96 11.88
C VAL A 286 2.65 10.55 12.70
N LYS A 287 1.52 10.87 12.04
CA LYS A 287 0.32 11.39 12.71
C LYS A 287 -0.27 10.38 13.70
N ALA A 288 -0.30 9.10 13.33
CA ALA A 288 -0.87 8.05 14.17
C ALA A 288 0.02 7.64 15.36
N ILE A 289 1.34 7.62 15.16
CA ILE A 289 2.32 7.25 16.20
C ILE A 289 2.51 8.39 17.22
N GLY A 290 2.58 9.62 16.71
CA GLY A 290 2.90 10.84 17.44
C GLY A 290 4.27 11.38 17.06
N VAL A 291 4.31 12.67 16.71
CA VAL A 291 5.54 13.34 16.28
C VAL A 291 6.63 13.31 17.33
N GLU A 292 6.27 13.34 18.61
CA GLU A 292 7.17 13.29 19.75
C GLU A 292 8.03 12.02 19.81
N TYR A 293 7.55 10.91 19.19
CA TYR A 293 8.28 9.64 19.12
C TYR A 293 9.14 9.51 17.86
N LEU A 294 8.87 10.31 16.85
CA LEU A 294 9.48 10.15 15.51
C LEU A 294 10.39 11.32 15.09
N LYS A 295 10.25 12.49 15.70
CA LYS A 295 11.06 13.66 15.36
C LYS A 295 12.56 13.35 15.37
N GLY A 296 13.25 13.68 14.25
CA GLY A 296 14.68 13.44 14.08
C GLY A 296 15.02 12.05 13.53
N HIS A 297 14.04 11.15 13.39
CA HIS A 297 14.18 9.91 12.63
C HIS A 297 13.94 10.15 11.14
N TYR A 298 14.29 9.18 10.29
CA TYR A 298 14.33 9.32 8.84
C TYR A 298 13.39 8.33 8.17
N ALA A 299 12.93 8.70 6.97
CA ALA A 299 12.26 7.80 6.06
C ALA A 299 12.78 7.97 4.63
N ALA A 300 12.74 6.90 3.84
CA ALA A 300 13.07 6.90 2.43
C ALA A 300 11.82 6.62 1.60
N TRP A 301 11.48 7.56 0.70
CA TRP A 301 10.31 7.50 -0.17
C TRP A 301 10.59 8.15 -1.53
N ASN A 302 9.62 8.10 -2.43
CA ASN A 302 9.67 8.84 -3.70
C ASN A 302 8.95 10.20 -3.59
N TYR A 303 7.98 10.31 -2.69
CA TYR A 303 7.21 11.51 -2.44
C TYR A 303 7.06 11.80 -0.94
N PHE A 304 7.05 13.07 -0.60
CA PHE A 304 6.62 13.61 0.70
C PHE A 304 5.65 14.76 0.45
N GLN A 305 4.70 15.02 1.34
CA GLN A 305 3.76 16.14 1.23
C GLN A 305 4.47 17.49 1.03
N THR A 306 5.69 17.61 1.48
CA THR A 306 6.52 18.82 1.39
C THR A 306 7.18 19.05 0.02
N VAL A 307 6.95 18.18 -0.96
CA VAL A 307 7.41 18.39 -2.34
C VAL A 307 6.65 19.55 -2.98
N GLU A 308 7.39 20.53 -3.51
CA GLU A 308 6.84 21.82 -4.00
C GLU A 308 6.60 21.86 -5.51
N THR A 309 6.14 20.75 -6.13
CA THR A 309 5.72 20.81 -7.54
C THR A 309 4.30 21.39 -7.65
N PRO A 310 3.93 21.98 -8.80
CA PRO A 310 2.53 22.41 -9.03
C PRO A 310 1.53 21.25 -8.90
N ALA A 311 1.89 20.05 -9.35
CA ALA A 311 1.06 18.86 -9.24
C ALA A 311 0.89 18.42 -7.77
N SER A 312 1.95 18.49 -6.94
CA SER A 312 1.87 18.21 -5.51
C SER A 312 0.92 19.17 -4.79
N LYS A 313 1.05 20.48 -5.03
CA LYS A 313 0.15 21.48 -4.43
C LYS A 313 -1.31 21.18 -4.76
N LYS A 314 -1.61 20.92 -6.04
CA LYS A 314 -2.96 20.58 -6.50
C LYS A 314 -3.48 19.30 -5.81
N PHE A 315 -2.67 18.25 -5.72
CA PHE A 315 -3.04 16.98 -5.07
C PHE A 315 -3.33 17.18 -3.59
N VAL A 316 -2.45 17.85 -2.85
CA VAL A 316 -2.62 18.16 -1.42
C VAL A 316 -3.89 18.99 -1.18
N GLU A 317 -4.10 20.04 -1.96
CA GLU A 317 -5.29 20.92 -1.86
C GLU A 317 -6.57 20.13 -2.14
N ALA A 318 -6.62 19.34 -3.22
CA ALA A 318 -7.79 18.55 -3.59
C ALA A 318 -8.10 17.49 -2.52
N PHE A 319 -7.07 16.80 -2.00
CA PHE A 319 -7.23 15.79 -0.96
C PHE A 319 -7.79 16.40 0.33
N LYS A 320 -7.20 17.49 0.80
CA LYS A 320 -7.63 18.20 2.00
C LYS A 320 -9.03 18.82 1.86
N ALA A 321 -9.36 19.35 0.69
CA ALA A 321 -10.71 19.89 0.43
C ALA A 321 -11.80 18.80 0.52
N LYS A 322 -11.47 17.57 0.13
CA LYS A 322 -12.44 16.48 0.16
C LYS A 322 -12.50 15.76 1.50
N TYR A 323 -11.36 15.50 2.13
CA TYR A 323 -11.26 14.61 3.29
C TYR A 323 -10.98 15.32 4.62
N GLY A 324 -10.70 16.63 4.59
CA GLY A 324 -10.47 17.47 5.78
C GLY A 324 -9.10 18.15 5.76
N SER A 325 -9.07 19.38 6.28
CA SER A 325 -7.87 20.22 6.27
C SER A 325 -6.73 19.70 7.13
N ASP A 326 -7.02 18.84 8.11
CA ASP A 326 -6.08 18.19 9.01
C ASP A 326 -5.47 16.89 8.44
N ARG A 327 -5.99 16.41 7.28
CA ARG A 327 -5.47 15.23 6.60
C ARG A 327 -4.12 15.52 5.95
N VAL A 328 -3.30 14.50 5.87
CA VAL A 328 -2.00 14.52 5.20
C VAL A 328 -2.03 13.61 3.98
N VAL A 329 -1.04 13.78 3.09
CA VAL A 329 -0.79 12.87 1.97
C VAL A 329 0.63 12.33 2.06
N ASN A 330 0.89 11.19 1.43
CA ASN A 330 2.17 10.51 1.50
C ASN A 330 2.49 9.77 0.19
N ASP A 331 3.64 9.10 0.12
CA ASP A 331 4.10 8.37 -1.07
C ASP A 331 3.13 7.27 -1.53
N PRO A 332 2.65 6.31 -0.69
CA PRO A 332 1.70 5.31 -1.14
C PRO A 332 0.37 5.89 -1.67
N MET A 333 -0.09 6.99 -1.09
CA MET A 333 -1.28 7.71 -1.56
C MET A 333 -1.03 8.38 -2.92
N GLU A 334 0.14 8.99 -3.09
CA GLU A 334 0.55 9.59 -4.36
C GLU A 334 0.66 8.52 -5.46
N ALA A 335 1.37 7.42 -5.18
CA ALA A 335 1.52 6.31 -6.11
C ALA A 335 0.17 5.68 -6.50
N ALA A 336 -0.78 5.62 -5.56
CA ALA A 336 -2.13 5.15 -5.79
C ALA A 336 -2.96 6.13 -6.63
N TYR A 337 -2.85 7.42 -6.34
CA TYR A 337 -3.50 8.46 -7.13
C TYR A 337 -3.03 8.44 -8.59
N ILE A 338 -1.72 8.40 -8.83
CA ILE A 338 -1.17 8.43 -10.18
C ILE A 338 -1.41 7.13 -10.95
N MET A 339 -1.50 5.97 -10.31
CA MET A 339 -1.76 4.70 -11.02
C MET A 339 -3.13 4.68 -11.68
N VAL A 340 -4.14 5.34 -11.10
CA VAL A 340 -5.47 5.45 -11.71
C VAL A 340 -5.41 6.29 -12.99
N TYR A 341 -4.63 7.39 -12.98
CA TYR A 341 -4.41 8.20 -14.16
C TYR A 341 -3.60 7.49 -15.26
N LEU A 342 -2.56 6.74 -14.86
CA LEU A 342 -1.76 5.93 -15.80
C LEU A 342 -2.61 4.83 -16.45
N TRP A 343 -3.46 4.16 -15.67
CA TRP A 343 -4.44 3.21 -16.21
C TRP A 343 -5.41 3.90 -17.17
N LYS A 344 -5.97 5.04 -16.81
CA LYS A 344 -6.82 5.83 -17.69
C LYS A 344 -6.13 6.14 -19.03
N GLN A 345 -4.89 6.66 -18.98
CA GLN A 345 -4.12 6.96 -20.19
C GLN A 345 -3.89 5.71 -21.06
N ALA A 346 -3.61 4.55 -20.41
CA ALA A 346 -3.42 3.28 -21.11
C ALA A 346 -4.71 2.83 -21.81
N VAL A 347 -5.85 2.91 -21.13
CA VAL A 347 -7.18 2.55 -21.69
C VAL A 347 -7.55 3.47 -22.85
N GLU A 348 -7.36 4.78 -22.72
CA GLU A 348 -7.65 5.75 -23.78
C GLU A 348 -6.77 5.53 -25.02
N LYS A 349 -5.47 5.30 -24.82
CA LYS A 349 -4.53 4.99 -25.92
C LYS A 349 -4.82 3.64 -26.57
N ALA A 350 -5.28 2.64 -25.79
CA ALA A 350 -5.70 1.33 -26.29
C ALA A 350 -7.06 1.38 -27.01
N GLY A 351 -7.90 2.38 -26.71
CA GLY A 351 -9.28 2.50 -27.20
C GLY A 351 -10.24 1.49 -26.56
N THR A 352 -9.84 0.81 -25.51
CA THR A 352 -10.62 -0.23 -24.82
C THR A 352 -10.12 -0.46 -23.40
N ALA A 353 -11.04 -0.80 -22.48
CA ALA A 353 -10.70 -1.27 -21.13
C ALA A 353 -10.68 -2.81 -21.04
N ASP A 354 -11.27 -3.51 -22.00
CA ASP A 354 -11.52 -4.96 -21.95
C ASP A 354 -10.39 -5.79 -22.58
N ASP A 355 -9.66 -5.22 -23.55
CA ASP A 355 -8.50 -5.89 -24.18
C ASP A 355 -7.22 -5.58 -23.36
N LEU A 356 -6.99 -6.40 -22.34
CA LEU A 356 -5.86 -6.20 -21.42
C LEU A 356 -4.48 -6.28 -22.10
N ALA A 357 -4.36 -6.97 -23.23
CA ALA A 357 -3.11 -7.00 -23.98
C ALA A 357 -2.81 -5.64 -24.62
N LYS A 358 -3.83 -5.00 -25.21
CA LYS A 358 -3.71 -3.64 -25.74
C LYS A 358 -3.46 -2.61 -24.63
N VAL A 359 -4.16 -2.72 -23.50
CA VAL A 359 -3.95 -1.83 -22.34
C VAL A 359 -2.52 -1.92 -21.84
N LYS A 360 -1.96 -3.13 -21.69
CA LYS A 360 -0.55 -3.32 -21.29
C LYS A 360 0.43 -2.67 -22.26
N ALA A 361 0.27 -2.98 -23.55
CA ALA A 361 1.15 -2.41 -24.58
C ALA A 361 1.05 -0.87 -24.65
N ALA A 362 -0.14 -0.33 -24.43
CA ALA A 362 -0.39 1.11 -24.41
C ALA A 362 0.23 1.81 -23.19
N ALA A 363 0.43 1.10 -22.06
CA ALA A 363 1.03 1.65 -20.85
C ALA A 363 2.53 1.95 -21.01
N TYR A 364 3.24 1.22 -21.85
CA TYR A 364 4.70 1.39 -22.00
C TYR A 364 5.08 2.74 -22.59
N GLY A 365 6.07 3.38 -21.97
CA GLY A 365 6.59 4.68 -22.35
C GLY A 365 5.67 5.86 -22.02
N GLN A 366 4.54 5.63 -21.35
CA GLN A 366 3.69 6.72 -20.89
C GLN A 366 4.39 7.53 -19.81
N THR A 367 4.16 8.83 -19.84
CA THR A 367 4.64 9.77 -18.81
C THR A 367 3.45 10.43 -18.13
N PHE A 368 3.65 10.81 -16.87
CA PHE A 368 2.69 11.57 -16.11
C PHE A 368 3.41 12.64 -15.28
N ASP A 369 2.89 13.87 -15.28
CA ASP A 369 3.39 14.95 -14.42
C ASP A 369 2.78 14.75 -13.02
N ALA A 370 3.42 13.87 -12.26
CA ALA A 370 3.01 13.42 -10.95
C ALA A 370 3.34 14.44 -9.83
N PRO A 371 2.70 14.33 -8.65
CA PRO A 371 3.09 15.12 -7.48
C PRO A 371 4.59 15.03 -7.14
N GLU A 372 5.19 13.85 -7.27
CA GLU A 372 6.64 13.65 -7.05
C GLU A 372 7.54 14.29 -8.15
N GLY A 373 6.97 14.64 -9.29
CA GLY A 373 7.66 15.04 -10.51
C GLY A 373 7.28 14.15 -11.69
N LYS A 374 7.90 14.34 -12.85
CA LYS A 374 7.56 13.52 -14.04
C LYS A 374 7.99 12.07 -13.88
N VAL A 375 7.04 11.15 -13.93
CA VAL A 375 7.26 9.70 -13.93
C VAL A 375 7.13 9.11 -15.33
N THR A 376 7.71 7.93 -15.56
CA THR A 376 7.62 7.20 -16.84
C THR A 376 7.39 5.73 -16.57
N MET A 377 6.37 5.13 -17.20
CA MET A 377 6.12 3.68 -17.15
C MET A 377 7.08 2.94 -18.06
N ASN A 378 7.89 2.06 -17.48
CA ASN A 378 8.85 1.26 -18.26
C ASN A 378 8.24 -0.09 -18.70
N SER A 379 8.87 -0.73 -19.66
CA SER A 379 8.45 -2.05 -20.17
C SER A 379 8.61 -3.20 -19.18
N ASN A 380 9.27 -2.98 -18.06
CA ASN A 380 9.32 -3.90 -16.93
C ASN A 380 8.17 -3.72 -15.93
N HIS A 381 7.14 -2.96 -16.29
CA HIS A 381 5.96 -2.62 -15.51
C HIS A 381 6.22 -1.74 -14.27
N HIS A 382 7.35 -1.04 -14.21
CA HIS A 382 7.69 -0.15 -13.09
C HIS A 382 7.83 1.28 -13.55
N LEU A 383 7.64 2.22 -12.63
CA LEU A 383 7.86 3.65 -12.87
C LEU A 383 9.33 4.05 -12.67
N SER A 384 9.83 4.94 -13.52
CA SER A 384 10.97 5.78 -13.17
C SER A 384 10.49 6.85 -12.20
N LYS A 385 11.12 6.94 -11.01
CA LYS A 385 10.67 7.74 -9.87
C LYS A 385 11.81 8.54 -9.26
N PHE A 386 11.50 9.67 -8.63
CA PHE A 386 12.46 10.40 -7.80
C PHE A 386 12.72 9.65 -6.49
N VAL A 387 13.92 9.79 -5.93
CA VAL A 387 14.27 9.18 -4.64
C VAL A 387 14.53 10.28 -3.64
N ARG A 388 13.87 10.18 -2.49
CA ARG A 388 13.98 11.19 -1.42
C ARG A 388 14.23 10.54 -0.07
N ILE A 389 14.98 11.25 0.77
CA ILE A 389 15.14 10.94 2.18
C ILE A 389 14.63 12.14 2.96
N GLY A 390 13.70 11.91 3.86
CA GLY A 390 13.12 12.92 4.73
C GLY A 390 13.47 12.65 6.20
N GLU A 391 13.67 13.74 6.95
CA GLU A 391 13.76 13.76 8.40
C GLU A 391 12.44 14.23 8.97
N VAL A 392 11.88 13.53 9.95
CA VAL A 392 10.63 13.94 10.63
C VAL A 392 10.85 15.25 11.38
N ALA A 393 10.12 16.28 11.00
CA ALA A 393 10.18 17.62 11.56
C ALA A 393 9.19 17.79 12.73
N GLN A 394 9.23 18.95 13.39
CA GLN A 394 8.40 19.25 14.56
C GLN A 394 6.91 19.33 14.26
N ASP A 395 6.55 19.64 13.02
CA ASP A 395 5.16 19.72 12.53
C ASP A 395 4.58 18.37 12.10
N GLY A 396 5.36 17.29 12.21
CA GLY A 396 4.97 15.94 11.80
C GLY A 396 5.09 15.67 10.29
N LEU A 397 5.60 16.63 9.52
CA LEU A 397 5.94 16.45 8.11
C LEU A 397 7.41 16.05 7.96
N PHE A 398 7.83 15.81 6.71
CA PHE A 398 9.22 15.47 6.43
C PHE A 398 9.97 16.65 5.82
N LYS A 399 11.11 17.01 6.43
CA LYS A 399 12.11 17.85 5.81
C LYS A 399 12.96 17.00 4.88
N ILE A 400 12.93 17.26 3.58
CA ILE A 400 13.74 16.55 2.59
C ILE A 400 15.21 16.91 2.84
N VAL A 401 16.03 15.91 3.15
CA VAL A 401 17.47 16.02 3.44
C VAL A 401 18.34 15.45 2.32
N SER A 402 17.75 14.70 1.41
CA SER A 402 18.38 14.19 0.19
C SER A 402 17.33 13.96 -0.89
N GLU A 403 17.66 14.28 -2.12
CA GLU A 403 16.80 14.11 -3.28
C GLU A 403 17.63 13.85 -4.53
N THR A 404 17.16 12.96 -5.42
CA THR A 404 17.77 12.80 -6.74
C THR A 404 17.36 13.93 -7.67
N LYS A 405 18.28 14.35 -8.53
CA LYS A 405 18.02 15.40 -9.51
C LYS A 405 17.04 14.95 -10.59
N ASP A 406 17.16 13.70 -11.01
CA ASP A 406 16.36 13.09 -12.07
C ASP A 406 15.67 11.84 -11.56
N ALA A 407 14.59 11.42 -12.25
CA ALA A 407 13.89 10.17 -11.95
C ALA A 407 14.80 8.96 -12.21
N VAL A 408 14.93 8.11 -11.22
CA VAL A 408 15.75 6.89 -11.24
C VAL A 408 14.99 5.79 -11.97
N LYS A 409 15.65 5.14 -12.95
CA LYS A 409 15.07 3.96 -13.62
C LYS A 409 14.96 2.77 -12.65
N PRO A 410 13.86 2.02 -12.68
CA PRO A 410 13.65 0.90 -11.79
C PRO A 410 14.55 -0.29 -12.15
N VAL A 411 15.22 -0.85 -11.14
CA VAL A 411 15.97 -2.11 -11.23
C VAL A 411 15.39 -3.08 -10.20
N PRO A 412 14.38 -3.88 -10.59
CA PRO A 412 13.70 -4.74 -9.64
C PRO A 412 14.55 -5.93 -9.17
N TRP A 413 15.66 -6.24 -9.87
CA TRP A 413 16.59 -7.31 -9.49
C TRP A 413 17.87 -6.70 -8.90
N ASN A 414 18.00 -6.84 -7.59
CA ASN A 414 19.11 -6.26 -6.83
C ASN A 414 20.47 -6.76 -7.31
N GLN A 415 21.45 -5.86 -7.41
CA GLN A 415 22.79 -6.16 -7.93
C GLN A 415 23.82 -6.54 -6.84
N PHE A 416 23.50 -6.36 -5.56
CA PHE A 416 24.36 -6.76 -4.44
C PHE A 416 24.16 -8.22 -4.04
N VAL A 417 22.95 -8.76 -4.23
CA VAL A 417 22.61 -10.16 -3.90
C VAL A 417 23.03 -11.08 -5.03
N THR A 418 23.92 -12.02 -4.76
CA THR A 418 24.52 -12.91 -5.77
C THR A 418 23.49 -13.67 -6.59
N GLU A 419 22.43 -14.17 -5.95
CA GLU A 419 21.36 -14.97 -6.55
C GLU A 419 20.48 -14.16 -7.52
N THR A 420 20.44 -12.84 -7.36
CA THR A 420 19.60 -11.94 -8.16
C THR A 420 20.38 -11.07 -9.14
N LYS A 421 21.69 -11.00 -8.96
CA LYS A 421 22.58 -10.21 -9.82
C LYS A 421 22.51 -10.67 -11.28
N GLY A 422 22.40 -9.70 -12.17
CA GLY A 422 22.36 -9.94 -13.63
C GLY A 422 20.98 -10.37 -14.16
N PHE A 423 19.93 -10.42 -13.34
CA PHE A 423 18.58 -10.55 -13.88
C PHE A 423 17.97 -9.18 -14.21
N ALA A 424 17.13 -9.17 -15.23
CA ALA A 424 16.28 -8.05 -15.65
C ALA A 424 14.89 -8.53 -16.03
N CYS A 425 13.97 -7.58 -16.21
CA CYS A 425 12.60 -7.80 -16.61
C CYS A 425 12.24 -6.85 -17.76
N ASP A 426 11.64 -7.38 -18.82
CA ASP A 426 11.18 -6.60 -19.98
C ASP A 426 10.01 -7.33 -20.64
N TRP A 427 8.85 -6.71 -20.73
CA TRP A 427 7.64 -7.26 -21.34
C TRP A 427 7.36 -6.67 -22.73
N SER A 428 8.17 -5.73 -23.22
CA SER A 428 8.04 -5.18 -24.56
C SER A 428 8.53 -6.12 -25.65
N ASP A 429 9.37 -7.09 -25.27
CA ASP A 429 9.94 -8.08 -26.18
C ASP A 429 9.48 -9.50 -25.79
N PRO A 430 8.53 -10.09 -26.52
CA PRO A 430 8.04 -11.43 -26.24
C PRO A 430 9.14 -12.52 -26.24
N ALA A 431 10.24 -12.31 -26.99
CA ALA A 431 11.35 -13.26 -27.04
C ALA A 431 12.11 -13.34 -25.71
N LYS A 432 12.08 -12.28 -24.88
CA LYS A 432 12.71 -12.27 -23.54
C LYS A 432 11.87 -13.00 -22.49
N GLY A 433 10.57 -13.22 -22.73
CA GLY A 433 9.68 -13.91 -21.81
C GLY A 433 9.53 -13.22 -20.47
N GLY A 434 9.73 -11.91 -20.40
CA GLY A 434 9.69 -11.07 -19.21
C GLY A 434 11.02 -11.06 -18.45
N LYS A 435 11.29 -12.09 -17.64
CA LYS A 435 12.55 -12.21 -16.87
C LYS A 435 13.66 -12.82 -17.73
N PHE A 436 14.84 -12.20 -17.74
CA PHE A 436 16.01 -12.70 -18.45
C PHE A 436 17.30 -12.36 -17.71
N LYS A 437 18.42 -13.00 -18.09
CA LYS A 437 19.76 -12.62 -17.64
C LYS A 437 20.36 -11.60 -18.60
N THR A 438 20.89 -10.53 -18.06
CA THR A 438 21.75 -9.61 -18.80
C THR A 438 23.11 -10.29 -19.06
N ALA A 439 23.64 -10.08 -20.24
CA ALA A 439 24.95 -10.62 -20.61
C ALA A 439 26.07 -10.03 -19.75
#